data_372087a5b997648be0438bd79084c323
#
_entry.id   372087a5b997648be0438bd79084c323
#
_cell.length_a   1.000
_cell.length_b   1.000
_cell.length_c   1.000
_cell.angle_alpha   90.00
_cell.angle_beta   90.00
_cell.angle_gamma   90.00
#
_symmetry.space_group_name_H-M   'P 1'
#
loop_
_entity.id
_entity.type
_entity.pdbx_description
1 polymer ?
#
loop_
_entity_poly.entity_id
_entity_poly.type
_entity_poly.pdbx_seq_one_letter_code
_entity_poly.pdbx_strand_id
1 'polypeptide(L)'
;MWPDFVRCVLETKPRAFIAENVQGLLDRKFESFVRQHIEEPLSKHYRIFKFNLAAHDFGVPQARRRVFFVGFRSSRDAARFVSPQPTHGDVDTLFGPLLPRNTTRQSLGLPTTGFDVVAPTLRSGFTGPRNTTGVVNSVASMKTWNELGIWPNGVQATRPLARAFTPENGNFRMSVADCALIQGFPETWQFSGAVYQALGQIGNSVCPPVAYAVARQVAFALGSAK
;
A
#
# COMPACT_ATOMS: atom_id res chain seq x y z
N MET A 1 11.24 -10.80 -12.44
CA MET A 1 10.76 -9.41 -12.18
C MET A 1 11.89 -8.42 -11.89
N TRP A 2 12.70 -8.56 -10.77
CA TRP A 2 13.76 -7.57 -10.51
C TRP A 2 14.83 -7.50 -11.61
N PRO A 3 15.40 -8.62 -12.12
CA PRO A 3 16.35 -8.55 -13.22
C PRO A 3 15.80 -7.85 -14.47
N ASP A 4 14.54 -8.08 -14.81
CA ASP A 4 13.90 -7.46 -15.97
C ASP A 4 13.68 -5.96 -15.76
N PHE A 5 13.27 -5.56 -14.54
CA PHE A 5 13.14 -4.15 -14.17
C PHE A 5 14.48 -3.43 -14.28
N VAL A 6 15.54 -4.01 -13.71
CA VAL A 6 16.91 -3.44 -13.77
C VAL A 6 17.38 -3.34 -15.21
N ARG A 7 17.19 -4.39 -16.02
CA ARG A 7 17.50 -4.38 -17.46
C ARG A 7 16.75 -3.25 -18.17
N CYS A 8 15.44 -3.13 -17.95
CA CYS A 8 14.63 -2.06 -18.55
C CYS A 8 15.16 -0.65 -18.19
N VAL A 9 15.47 -0.41 -16.90
CA VAL A 9 16.03 0.89 -16.45
C VAL A 9 17.38 1.18 -17.12
N LEU A 10 18.25 0.17 -17.24
CA LEU A 10 19.58 0.35 -17.86
C LEU A 10 19.50 0.58 -19.38
N GLU A 11 18.55 -0.06 -20.07
CA GLU A 11 18.30 0.12 -21.50
C GLU A 11 17.64 1.47 -21.82
N THR A 12 16.57 1.81 -21.10
CA THR A 12 15.80 3.04 -21.36
C THR A 12 16.43 4.30 -20.78
N LYS A 13 17.32 4.17 -19.80
CA LYS A 13 18.04 5.26 -19.15
C LYS A 13 17.15 6.43 -18.74
N PRO A 14 16.03 6.21 -18.03
CA PRO A 14 15.13 7.29 -17.60
C PRO A 14 15.87 8.29 -16.70
N ARG A 15 15.35 9.52 -16.60
CA ARG A 15 15.88 10.52 -15.66
C ARG A 15 15.74 10.09 -14.22
N ALA A 16 14.63 9.42 -13.89
CA ALA A 16 14.38 8.79 -12.59
C ALA A 16 13.57 7.52 -12.76
N PHE A 17 13.65 6.63 -11.78
CA PHE A 17 12.78 5.46 -11.65
C PHE A 17 12.20 5.36 -10.25
N ILE A 18 11.05 4.70 -10.13
CA ILE A 18 10.42 4.30 -8.87
C ILE A 18 10.16 2.80 -8.96
N ALA A 19 10.62 2.06 -7.98
CA ALA A 19 10.24 0.66 -7.78
C ALA A 19 9.71 0.44 -6.38
N GLU A 20 8.71 -0.42 -6.27
CA GLU A 20 8.06 -0.76 -5.00
C GLU A 20 8.11 -2.26 -4.77
N ASN A 21 8.20 -2.64 -3.49
CA ASN A 21 8.07 -4.03 -3.09
C ASN A 21 7.56 -4.16 -1.65
N VAL A 22 7.27 -5.39 -1.25
CA VAL A 22 6.91 -5.71 0.14
C VAL A 22 8.07 -5.45 1.10
N GLN A 23 7.77 -5.05 2.33
CA GLN A 23 8.79 -4.76 3.36
C GLN A 23 9.74 -5.94 3.58
N GLY A 24 9.27 -7.18 3.46
CA GLY A 24 10.10 -8.38 3.63
C GLY A 24 11.30 -8.47 2.67
N LEU A 25 11.34 -7.69 1.60
CA LEU A 25 12.54 -7.59 0.75
C LEU A 25 13.74 -6.99 1.50
N LEU A 26 13.51 -6.27 2.59
CA LEU A 26 14.57 -5.71 3.45
C LEU A 26 15.03 -6.68 4.55
N ASP A 27 14.44 -7.88 4.65
CA ASP A 27 14.88 -8.87 5.63
C ASP A 27 16.32 -9.31 5.32
N ARG A 28 17.11 -9.56 6.35
CA ARG A 28 18.53 -9.94 6.26
C ARG A 28 18.80 -11.07 5.26
N LYS A 29 17.86 -12.03 5.14
CA LYS A 29 17.98 -13.15 4.18
C LYS A 29 18.00 -12.72 2.70
N PHE A 30 17.50 -11.51 2.38
CA PHE A 30 17.48 -10.96 1.03
C PHE A 30 18.54 -9.86 0.80
N GLU A 31 19.37 -9.54 1.78
CA GLU A 31 20.35 -8.46 1.69
C GLU A 31 21.32 -8.64 0.52
N SER A 32 21.88 -9.85 0.36
CA SER A 32 22.77 -10.16 -0.77
C SER A 32 22.05 -10.06 -2.11
N PHE A 33 20.79 -10.50 -2.17
CA PHE A 33 19.97 -10.40 -3.39
C PHE A 33 19.73 -8.92 -3.75
N VAL A 34 19.30 -8.11 -2.81
CA VAL A 34 19.05 -6.66 -3.01
C VAL A 34 20.32 -5.98 -3.50
N ARG A 35 21.45 -6.25 -2.82
CA ARG A 35 22.74 -5.67 -3.20
C ARG A 35 23.13 -6.06 -4.62
N GLN A 36 23.20 -7.36 -4.92
CA GLN A 36 23.74 -7.88 -6.19
C GLN A 36 22.83 -7.63 -7.39
N HIS A 37 21.51 -7.71 -7.20
CA HIS A 37 20.55 -7.67 -8.31
C HIS A 37 19.83 -6.33 -8.48
N ILE A 38 19.93 -5.43 -7.51
CA ILE A 38 19.25 -4.13 -7.56
C ILE A 38 20.27 -2.99 -7.41
N GLU A 39 20.97 -2.94 -6.26
CA GLU A 39 21.78 -1.78 -5.91
C GLU A 39 23.07 -1.69 -6.74
N GLU A 40 23.87 -2.75 -6.80
CA GLU A 40 25.16 -2.73 -7.53
C GLU A 40 25.02 -2.41 -9.04
N PRO A 41 24.09 -3.02 -9.81
CA PRO A 41 23.95 -2.69 -11.21
C PRO A 41 23.43 -1.27 -11.45
N LEU A 42 22.50 -0.78 -10.62
CA LEU A 42 21.89 0.53 -10.81
C LEU A 42 22.74 1.68 -10.24
N SER A 43 23.50 1.47 -9.15
CA SER A 43 24.31 2.51 -8.50
C SER A 43 25.43 3.05 -9.39
N LYS A 44 25.83 2.31 -10.41
CA LYS A 44 26.81 2.76 -11.43
C LYS A 44 26.27 3.94 -12.27
N HIS A 45 24.96 4.09 -12.36
CA HIS A 45 24.29 5.04 -13.26
C HIS A 45 23.29 5.94 -12.53
N TYR A 46 22.85 5.55 -11.32
CA TYR A 46 21.80 6.24 -10.55
C TYR A 46 22.23 6.42 -9.10
N ARG A 47 21.90 7.57 -8.52
CA ARG A 47 21.86 7.74 -7.06
C ARG A 47 20.54 7.17 -6.57
N ILE A 48 20.62 6.12 -5.74
CA ILE A 48 19.46 5.36 -5.25
C ILE A 48 19.13 5.79 -3.83
N PHE A 49 17.83 6.00 -3.58
CA PHE A 49 17.24 6.19 -2.26
C PHE A 49 16.35 4.99 -1.95
N LYS A 50 16.57 4.39 -0.78
CA LYS A 50 15.81 3.24 -0.30
C LYS A 50 15.15 3.61 1.02
N PHE A 51 13.82 3.51 1.10
CA PHE A 51 13.05 3.87 2.29
C PHE A 51 11.77 3.05 2.39
N ASN A 52 11.23 2.95 3.61
CA ASN A 52 10.02 2.20 3.92
C ASN A 52 8.92 3.18 4.36
N LEU A 53 7.72 3.05 3.79
CA LEU A 53 6.56 3.88 4.13
C LEU A 53 5.43 3.02 4.69
N ALA A 54 4.76 3.54 5.72
CA ALA A 54 3.54 2.97 6.26
C ALA A 54 2.33 3.71 5.69
N ALA A 55 1.36 2.97 5.16
CA ALA A 55 0.21 3.56 4.48
C ALA A 55 -0.64 4.45 5.39
N HIS A 56 -0.76 4.08 6.67
CA HIS A 56 -1.52 4.87 7.65
C HIS A 56 -0.89 6.24 7.97
N ASP A 57 0.40 6.42 7.71
CA ASP A 57 1.06 7.73 7.84
C ASP A 57 0.69 8.69 6.68
N PHE A 58 -0.06 8.20 5.69
CA PHE A 58 -0.55 8.95 4.53
C PHE A 58 -2.08 8.93 4.42
N GLY A 59 -2.78 8.71 5.54
CA GLY A 59 -4.25 8.74 5.61
C GLY A 59 -4.95 7.49 5.10
N VAL A 60 -4.23 6.40 4.82
CA VAL A 60 -4.84 5.12 4.45
C VAL A 60 -5.18 4.34 5.72
N PRO A 61 -6.43 3.88 5.92
CA PRO A 61 -6.84 3.17 7.14
C PRO A 61 -6.34 1.72 7.18
N GLN A 62 -5.06 1.49 6.85
CA GLN A 62 -4.46 0.16 6.76
C GLN A 62 -3.02 0.11 7.26
N ALA A 63 -2.69 -0.90 8.07
CA ALA A 63 -1.34 -1.18 8.55
C ALA A 63 -0.49 -1.86 7.46
N ARG A 64 -0.32 -1.19 6.32
CA ARG A 64 0.45 -1.68 5.17
C ARG A 64 1.77 -0.96 5.06
N ARG A 65 2.87 -1.71 4.97
CA ARG A 65 4.21 -1.16 4.76
C ARG A 65 4.78 -1.60 3.43
N ARG A 66 5.48 -0.68 2.75
CA ARG A 66 6.11 -0.94 1.46
C ARG A 66 7.47 -0.25 1.37
N VAL A 67 8.44 -0.97 0.81
CA VAL A 67 9.75 -0.42 0.49
C VAL A 67 9.73 0.19 -0.90
N PHE A 68 10.37 1.35 -1.00
CA PHE A 68 10.56 2.04 -2.26
C PHE A 68 12.05 2.17 -2.58
N PHE A 69 12.37 1.98 -3.85
CA PHE A 69 13.65 2.31 -4.43
C PHE A 69 13.41 3.43 -5.44
N VAL A 70 13.97 4.59 -5.19
CA VAL A 70 13.88 5.75 -6.09
C VAL A 70 15.29 6.07 -6.56
N GLY A 71 15.51 6.11 -7.87
CA GLY A 71 16.82 6.41 -8.42
C GLY A 71 16.77 7.61 -9.37
N PHE A 72 17.81 8.44 -9.30
CA PHE A 72 18.02 9.59 -10.20
C PHE A 72 19.33 9.43 -10.95
N ARG A 73 19.30 9.66 -12.27
CA ARG A 73 20.49 9.61 -13.11
C ARG A 73 21.37 10.86 -12.92
N SER A 74 20.77 12.01 -12.64
CA SER A 74 21.45 13.27 -12.41
C SER A 74 21.67 13.50 -10.90
N SER A 75 22.91 13.83 -10.51
CA SER A 75 23.22 14.24 -9.13
C SER A 75 22.49 15.52 -8.72
N ARG A 76 22.20 16.42 -9.66
CA ARG A 76 21.41 17.63 -9.43
C ARG A 76 19.97 17.30 -9.06
N ASP A 77 19.33 16.37 -9.79
CA ASP A 77 17.97 15.93 -9.50
C ASP A 77 17.94 15.17 -8.15
N ALA A 78 18.90 14.28 -7.93
CA ALA A 78 19.03 13.53 -6.69
C ALA A 78 19.22 14.45 -5.45
N ALA A 79 19.96 15.53 -5.56
CA ALA A 79 20.18 16.47 -4.46
C ALA A 79 18.91 17.22 -4.01
N ARG A 80 17.88 17.26 -4.84
CA ARG A 80 16.58 17.88 -4.53
C ARG A 80 15.58 16.91 -3.94
N PHE A 81 15.84 15.60 -4.04
CA PHE A 81 14.90 14.61 -3.57
C PHE A 81 14.94 14.51 -2.06
N VAL A 82 13.73 14.58 -1.48
CA VAL A 82 13.48 14.29 -0.06
C VAL A 82 12.46 13.18 0.02
N SER A 83 12.70 12.19 0.88
CA SER A 83 11.71 11.13 1.12
C SER A 83 10.38 11.71 1.59
N PRO A 84 9.23 11.15 1.15
CA PRO A 84 7.93 11.62 1.60
C PRO A 84 7.83 11.65 3.13
N GLN A 85 7.31 12.74 3.67
CA GLN A 85 7.07 12.88 5.10
C GLN A 85 5.63 12.45 5.42
N PRO A 86 5.37 11.87 6.60
CA PRO A 86 4.03 11.57 7.08
C PRO A 86 3.12 12.80 7.02
N THR A 87 1.86 12.58 6.66
CA THR A 87 0.80 13.60 6.70
C THR A 87 -0.21 13.32 7.81
N HIS A 88 -0.22 12.09 8.34
CA HIS A 88 -1.12 11.63 9.40
C HIS A 88 -0.32 10.95 10.51
N GLY A 89 -0.77 11.13 11.75
CA GLY A 89 -0.10 10.55 12.91
C GLY A 89 -0.79 10.91 14.22
N ASP A 90 -0.22 10.43 15.32
CA ASP A 90 -0.75 10.67 16.66
C ASP A 90 0.01 11.78 17.39
N VAL A 91 1.16 12.21 16.84
CA VAL A 91 2.05 13.22 17.43
C VAL A 91 2.55 14.14 16.33
N ASP A 92 2.59 15.44 16.62
CA ASP A 92 3.14 16.44 15.72
C ASP A 92 4.63 16.17 15.41
N THR A 93 5.03 16.54 14.21
CA THR A 93 6.42 16.42 13.75
C THR A 93 7.12 17.79 13.77
N LEU A 94 8.45 17.77 13.56
CA LEU A 94 9.23 18.99 13.33
C LEU A 94 8.78 19.79 12.09
N PHE A 95 7.98 19.16 11.22
CA PHE A 95 7.47 19.79 9.97
C PHE A 95 6.05 20.35 10.13
N GLY A 96 5.48 20.31 11.35
CA GLY A 96 4.16 20.83 11.67
C GLY A 96 3.20 19.75 12.18
N PRO A 97 1.93 20.16 12.46
CA PRO A 97 0.92 19.25 12.97
C PRO A 97 0.54 18.19 11.93
N LEU A 98 0.35 16.96 12.39
CA LEU A 98 -0.18 15.87 11.57
C LEU A 98 -1.71 15.82 11.66
N LEU A 99 -2.34 15.40 10.56
CA LEU A 99 -3.74 15.04 10.59
C LEU A 99 -3.94 13.75 11.41
N PRO A 100 -5.08 13.57 12.10
CA PRO A 100 -5.38 12.31 12.77
C PRO A 100 -5.36 11.14 11.80
N ARG A 101 -4.91 9.97 12.26
CA ARG A 101 -4.99 8.75 11.45
C ARG A 101 -6.43 8.35 11.20
N ASN A 102 -6.72 7.97 9.95
CA ASN A 102 -8.00 7.38 9.61
C ASN A 102 -8.06 5.94 10.15
N THR A 103 -9.17 5.60 10.81
CA THR A 103 -9.41 4.26 11.33
C THR A 103 -10.31 3.46 10.38
N THR A 104 -10.39 2.15 10.60
CA THR A 104 -11.12 1.25 9.71
C THR A 104 -12.62 1.50 9.71
N ARG A 105 -13.23 1.53 10.91
CA ARG A 105 -14.68 1.68 11.04
C ARG A 105 -15.13 3.06 10.58
N GLN A 106 -14.39 4.10 10.98
CA GLN A 106 -14.61 5.46 10.50
C GLN A 106 -14.61 5.53 8.97
N SER A 107 -13.61 4.96 8.33
CA SER A 107 -13.47 4.98 6.85
C SER A 107 -14.58 4.20 6.13
N LEU A 108 -15.15 3.18 6.78
CA LEU A 108 -16.27 2.41 6.25
C LEU A 108 -17.65 3.01 6.59
N GLY A 109 -17.69 4.15 7.28
CA GLY A 109 -18.94 4.78 7.73
C GLY A 109 -19.69 3.95 8.79
N LEU A 110 -18.96 3.13 9.56
CA LEU A 110 -19.53 2.33 10.65
C LEU A 110 -19.47 3.11 11.98
N PRO A 111 -20.37 2.80 12.92
CA PRO A 111 -20.25 3.36 14.26
C PRO A 111 -18.88 3.09 14.87
N THR A 112 -18.23 4.12 15.41
CA THR A 112 -16.86 4.05 15.97
C THR A 112 -16.85 3.84 17.48
N THR A 113 -17.92 3.28 18.04
CA THR A 113 -18.00 2.90 19.44
C THR A 113 -17.19 1.64 19.71
N GLY A 114 -16.27 1.69 20.67
CA GLY A 114 -15.42 0.56 21.04
C GLY A 114 -14.09 0.53 20.28
N PHE A 115 -13.66 -0.67 19.90
CA PHE A 115 -12.36 -0.87 19.25
C PHE A 115 -12.39 -0.44 17.78
N ASP A 116 -11.60 0.57 17.44
CA ASP A 116 -11.41 1.03 16.06
C ASP A 116 -9.94 1.42 15.82
N VAL A 117 -9.26 0.69 14.94
CA VAL A 117 -7.86 0.87 14.57
C VAL A 117 -7.71 0.78 13.06
N VAL A 118 -6.51 0.99 12.55
CA VAL A 118 -6.19 0.73 11.14
C VAL A 118 -6.34 -0.76 10.81
N ALA A 119 -6.91 -1.05 9.66
CA ALA A 119 -7.12 -2.42 9.18
C ALA A 119 -5.79 -3.18 9.04
N PRO A 120 -5.77 -4.48 9.29
CA PRO A 120 -4.66 -5.32 8.86
C PRO A 120 -4.44 -5.23 7.34
N THR A 121 -3.21 -5.49 6.90
CA THR A 121 -2.89 -5.51 5.46
C THR A 121 -3.80 -6.48 4.70
N LEU A 122 -4.51 -5.99 3.69
CA LEU A 122 -5.33 -6.81 2.81
C LEU A 122 -4.44 -7.74 2.00
N ARG A 123 -4.77 -9.03 2.04
CA ARG A 123 -4.13 -10.05 1.20
C ARG A 123 -4.66 -9.95 -0.23
N SER A 124 -3.80 -10.22 -1.22
CA SER A 124 -4.25 -10.42 -2.58
C SER A 124 -4.99 -11.76 -2.73
N GLY A 125 -6.09 -11.77 -3.47
CA GLY A 125 -6.86 -12.99 -3.74
C GLY A 125 -6.12 -14.07 -4.55
N PHE A 126 -4.93 -13.74 -5.09
CA PHE A 126 -4.13 -14.66 -5.93
C PHE A 126 -3.15 -15.55 -5.15
N THR A 127 -3.04 -15.39 -3.83
CA THR A 127 -2.09 -16.16 -3.02
C THR A 127 -2.76 -17.34 -2.34
N GLY A 128 -2.47 -18.56 -2.81
CA GLY A 128 -2.95 -19.79 -2.22
C GLY A 128 -3.50 -20.78 -3.26
N PRO A 129 -3.79 -22.04 -2.87
CA PRO A 129 -4.21 -23.11 -3.78
C PRO A 129 -5.65 -22.92 -4.33
N ARG A 130 -6.41 -21.95 -3.81
CA ARG A 130 -7.75 -21.60 -4.26
C ARG A 130 -7.90 -20.08 -4.30
N ASN A 131 -8.48 -19.57 -5.39
CA ASN A 131 -8.93 -18.20 -5.50
C ASN A 131 -9.99 -17.94 -4.42
N THR A 132 -9.70 -17.07 -3.46
CA THR A 132 -10.57 -16.84 -2.32
C THR A 132 -11.12 -15.42 -2.35
N THR A 133 -12.30 -15.25 -1.78
CA THR A 133 -12.91 -13.94 -1.52
C THR A 133 -12.55 -13.41 -0.12
N GLY A 134 -11.53 -13.97 0.52
CA GLY A 134 -11.03 -13.57 1.83
C GLY A 134 -9.81 -12.65 1.71
N VAL A 135 -9.66 -11.74 2.66
CA VAL A 135 -8.56 -10.76 2.73
C VAL A 135 -7.59 -10.99 3.89
N VAL A 136 -7.78 -12.07 4.64
CA VAL A 136 -6.96 -12.42 5.82
C VAL A 136 -5.60 -12.92 5.40
N ASN A 137 -4.56 -12.42 6.07
CA ASN A 137 -3.17 -12.80 5.81
C ASN A 137 -2.51 -13.62 6.95
N SER A 138 -3.10 -13.64 8.16
CA SER A 138 -2.59 -14.37 9.32
C SER A 138 -3.65 -14.55 10.39
N VAL A 139 -3.39 -15.46 11.36
CA VAL A 139 -4.23 -15.64 12.55
C VAL A 139 -4.34 -14.34 13.36
N ALA A 140 -3.23 -13.62 13.52
CA ALA A 140 -3.23 -12.34 14.23
C ALA A 140 -4.13 -11.30 13.53
N SER A 141 -4.11 -11.25 12.20
CA SER A 141 -5.00 -10.36 11.45
C SER A 141 -6.47 -10.73 11.60
N MET A 142 -6.81 -12.02 11.70
CA MET A 142 -8.18 -12.47 11.96
C MET A 142 -8.68 -11.95 13.31
N LYS A 143 -7.84 -11.99 14.36
CA LYS A 143 -8.21 -11.44 15.66
C LYS A 143 -8.57 -9.95 15.56
N THR A 144 -7.74 -9.15 14.92
CA THR A 144 -8.01 -7.71 14.73
C THR A 144 -9.30 -7.47 13.93
N TRP A 145 -9.56 -8.24 12.87
CA TRP A 145 -10.82 -8.14 12.12
C TRP A 145 -12.04 -8.44 12.98
N ASN A 146 -11.96 -9.47 13.83
CA ASN A 146 -13.04 -9.83 14.75
C ASN A 146 -13.28 -8.72 15.80
N GLU A 147 -12.21 -8.13 16.36
CA GLU A 147 -12.30 -7.02 17.31
C GLU A 147 -12.90 -5.77 16.67
N LEU A 148 -12.62 -5.53 15.38
CA LEU A 148 -13.25 -4.48 14.58
C LEU A 148 -14.73 -4.77 14.27
N GLY A 149 -15.24 -5.99 14.55
CA GLY A 149 -16.59 -6.39 14.17
C GLY A 149 -16.77 -6.51 12.65
N ILE A 150 -15.71 -6.87 11.93
CA ILE A 150 -15.69 -7.00 10.46
C ILE A 150 -15.42 -8.44 10.07
N TRP A 151 -16.23 -8.96 9.14
CA TRP A 151 -16.03 -10.29 8.56
C TRP A 151 -15.12 -10.21 7.33
N PRO A 152 -13.86 -10.67 7.42
CA PRO A 152 -12.87 -10.48 6.36
C PRO A 152 -12.92 -11.53 5.25
N ASN A 153 -13.80 -12.54 5.37
CA ASN A 153 -13.99 -13.58 4.38
C ASN A 153 -15.31 -13.38 3.63
N GLY A 154 -15.44 -14.00 2.46
CA GLY A 154 -16.68 -13.93 1.68
C GLY A 154 -17.03 -12.52 1.21
N VAL A 155 -16.02 -11.72 0.85
CA VAL A 155 -16.21 -10.39 0.26
C VAL A 155 -17.12 -10.49 -0.97
N GLN A 156 -18.06 -9.55 -1.11
CA GLN A 156 -19.03 -9.53 -2.19
C GLN A 156 -18.65 -8.52 -3.28
N ALA A 157 -19.22 -8.71 -4.46
CA ALA A 157 -18.97 -7.82 -5.59
C ALA A 157 -19.45 -6.39 -5.30
N THR A 158 -20.61 -6.24 -4.67
CA THR A 158 -21.24 -4.94 -4.41
C THR A 158 -21.67 -4.77 -2.96
N ARG A 159 -21.83 -3.54 -2.51
CA ARG A 159 -22.34 -3.23 -1.17
C ARG A 159 -23.73 -3.80 -0.91
N PRO A 160 -24.74 -3.71 -1.82
CA PRO A 160 -26.04 -4.34 -1.61
C PRO A 160 -25.94 -5.85 -1.37
N LEU A 161 -25.15 -6.58 -2.16
CA LEU A 161 -24.93 -8.02 -1.96
C LEU A 161 -24.25 -8.34 -0.63
N ALA A 162 -23.30 -7.51 -0.19
CA ALA A 162 -22.66 -7.67 1.10
C ALA A 162 -23.63 -7.45 2.27
N ARG A 163 -24.57 -6.52 2.16
CA ARG A 163 -25.57 -6.18 3.18
C ARG A 163 -26.77 -7.14 3.20
N ALA A 164 -27.02 -7.84 2.09
CA ALA A 164 -28.10 -8.85 2.03
C ALA A 164 -27.87 -10.07 2.90
N PHE A 165 -26.63 -10.29 3.36
CA PHE A 165 -26.26 -11.42 4.23
C PHE A 165 -25.49 -10.88 5.45
N THR A 166 -25.99 -11.19 6.63
CA THR A 166 -25.31 -10.92 7.89
C THR A 166 -24.69 -12.23 8.39
N PRO A 167 -23.37 -12.28 8.64
CA PRO A 167 -22.75 -13.42 9.28
C PRO A 167 -23.40 -13.76 10.63
N GLU A 168 -23.36 -15.03 11.05
CA GLU A 168 -23.98 -15.48 12.32
C GLU A 168 -23.50 -14.70 13.56
N ASN A 169 -22.24 -14.21 13.54
CA ASN A 169 -21.69 -13.38 14.61
C ASN A 169 -22.06 -11.88 14.52
N GLY A 170 -22.93 -11.49 13.59
CA GLY A 170 -23.34 -10.11 13.41
C GLY A 170 -22.28 -9.15 12.85
N ASN A 171 -21.11 -9.65 12.44
CA ASN A 171 -20.03 -8.81 11.92
C ASN A 171 -20.38 -8.20 10.55
N PHE A 172 -19.84 -7.00 10.33
CA PHE A 172 -19.99 -6.31 9.05
C PHE A 172 -19.29 -7.06 7.92
N ARG A 173 -20.02 -7.36 6.85
CA ARG A 173 -19.47 -8.01 5.66
C ARG A 173 -19.02 -7.00 4.63
N MET A 174 -17.78 -7.13 4.13
CA MET A 174 -17.23 -6.22 3.15
C MET A 174 -17.65 -6.53 1.72
N SER A 175 -17.66 -5.50 0.89
CA SER A 175 -17.68 -5.56 -0.58
C SER A 175 -16.30 -5.23 -1.16
N VAL A 176 -16.13 -5.41 -2.47
CA VAL A 176 -14.93 -4.97 -3.21
C VAL A 176 -14.70 -3.46 -3.01
N ALA A 177 -15.75 -2.66 -3.03
CA ALA A 177 -15.66 -1.21 -2.80
C ALA A 177 -15.16 -0.87 -1.38
N ASP A 178 -15.59 -1.62 -0.36
CA ASP A 178 -15.14 -1.43 1.02
C ASP A 178 -13.64 -1.79 1.15
N CYS A 179 -13.20 -2.87 0.51
CA CYS A 179 -11.78 -3.24 0.44
C CYS A 179 -10.94 -2.18 -0.30
N ALA A 180 -11.48 -1.61 -1.37
CA ALA A 180 -10.84 -0.52 -2.12
C ALA A 180 -10.65 0.73 -1.25
N LEU A 181 -11.66 1.13 -0.49
CA LEU A 181 -11.56 2.24 0.47
C LEU A 181 -10.47 2.00 1.52
N ILE A 182 -10.43 0.80 2.11
CA ILE A 182 -9.38 0.43 3.08
C ILE A 182 -7.98 0.50 2.45
N GLN A 183 -7.85 0.23 1.16
CA GLN A 183 -6.58 0.36 0.42
C GLN A 183 -6.26 1.81 0.03
N GLY A 184 -7.21 2.74 0.21
CA GLY A 184 -7.07 4.16 -0.12
C GLY A 184 -7.42 4.52 -1.57
N PHE A 185 -8.14 3.67 -2.28
CA PHE A 185 -8.68 4.01 -3.59
C PHE A 185 -9.86 4.98 -3.45
N PRO A 186 -10.00 5.94 -4.38
CA PRO A 186 -11.19 6.77 -4.43
C PRO A 186 -12.42 5.93 -4.80
N GLU A 187 -13.62 6.33 -4.33
CA GLU A 187 -14.86 5.60 -4.59
C GLU A 187 -15.23 5.48 -6.08
N THR A 188 -14.73 6.40 -6.88
CA THR A 188 -14.92 6.39 -8.35
C THR A 188 -14.08 5.35 -9.07
N TRP A 189 -13.10 4.72 -8.39
CA TRP A 189 -12.24 3.73 -9.00
C TRP A 189 -12.98 2.41 -9.18
N GLN A 190 -12.97 1.88 -10.39
CA GLN A 190 -13.64 0.62 -10.73
C GLN A 190 -12.62 -0.51 -10.93
N PHE A 191 -12.92 -1.66 -10.35
CA PHE A 191 -12.17 -2.89 -10.54
C PHE A 191 -12.98 -3.82 -11.46
N SER A 192 -12.30 -4.51 -12.38
CA SER A 192 -12.94 -5.44 -13.30
C SER A 192 -12.67 -6.90 -12.96
N GLY A 193 -13.56 -7.78 -13.39
CA GLY A 193 -13.45 -9.22 -13.22
C GLY A 193 -14.19 -9.75 -11.98
N ALA A 194 -13.99 -11.04 -11.68
CA ALA A 194 -14.60 -11.69 -10.53
C ALA A 194 -14.03 -11.10 -9.19
N VAL A 195 -14.77 -11.27 -8.09
CA VAL A 195 -14.38 -10.71 -6.78
C VAL A 195 -12.94 -11.03 -6.40
N TYR A 196 -12.49 -12.28 -6.57
CA TYR A 196 -11.10 -12.65 -6.24
C TYR A 196 -10.06 -11.91 -7.12
N GLN A 197 -10.40 -11.61 -8.38
CA GLN A 197 -9.54 -10.84 -9.29
C GLN A 197 -9.46 -9.37 -8.86
N ALA A 198 -10.59 -8.77 -8.51
CA ALA A 198 -10.63 -7.42 -7.94
C ALA A 198 -9.84 -7.33 -6.63
N LEU A 199 -10.00 -8.30 -5.72
CA LEU A 199 -9.20 -8.37 -4.49
C LEU A 199 -7.71 -8.58 -4.78
N GLY A 200 -7.38 -9.32 -5.84
CA GLY A 200 -6.01 -9.46 -6.32
C GLY A 200 -5.42 -8.13 -6.79
N GLN A 201 -6.17 -7.35 -7.55
CA GLN A 201 -5.78 -6.00 -8.00
C GLN A 201 -5.59 -5.07 -6.79
N ILE A 202 -6.55 -5.03 -5.86
CA ILE A 202 -6.48 -4.22 -4.64
C ILE A 202 -5.28 -4.64 -3.78
N GLY A 203 -5.15 -5.92 -3.45
CA GLY A 203 -4.12 -6.41 -2.54
C GLY A 203 -2.69 -6.30 -3.09
N ASN A 204 -2.50 -6.31 -4.42
CA ASN A 204 -1.20 -6.15 -5.06
C ASN A 204 -0.85 -4.69 -5.36
N SER A 205 -1.81 -3.78 -5.31
CA SER A 205 -1.56 -2.37 -5.61
C SER A 205 -0.77 -1.66 -4.52
N VAL A 206 -0.06 -0.61 -4.90
CA VAL A 206 0.38 0.44 -3.98
C VAL A 206 -0.83 1.27 -3.56
N CYS A 207 -0.93 1.63 -2.30
CA CYS A 207 -1.96 2.55 -1.83
C CYS A 207 -1.86 3.89 -2.56
N PRO A 208 -2.91 4.38 -3.24
CA PRO A 208 -2.86 5.60 -4.04
C PRO A 208 -2.29 6.83 -3.33
N PRO A 209 -2.64 7.13 -2.05
CA PRO A 209 -2.04 8.25 -1.33
C PRO A 209 -0.52 8.11 -1.14
N VAL A 210 -0.02 6.90 -0.90
CA VAL A 210 1.43 6.63 -0.77
C VAL A 210 2.12 6.80 -2.12
N ALA A 211 1.54 6.23 -3.19
CA ALA A 211 2.06 6.38 -4.55
C ALA A 211 2.13 7.86 -4.96
N TYR A 212 1.09 8.64 -4.66
CA TYR A 212 1.05 10.07 -4.91
C TYR A 212 2.16 10.81 -4.14
N ALA A 213 2.35 10.52 -2.85
CA ALA A 213 3.39 11.15 -2.04
C ALA A 213 4.80 10.89 -2.61
N VAL A 214 5.10 9.66 -3.04
CA VAL A 214 6.38 9.33 -3.67
C VAL A 214 6.53 10.02 -5.03
N ALA A 215 5.51 9.93 -5.89
CA ALA A 215 5.54 10.52 -7.23
C ALA A 215 5.69 12.05 -7.18
N ARG A 216 5.03 12.72 -6.22
CA ARG A 216 5.14 14.16 -6.00
C ARG A 216 6.57 14.56 -5.66
N GLN A 217 7.27 13.86 -4.78
CA GLN A 217 8.66 14.15 -4.43
C GLN A 217 9.60 13.92 -5.60
N VAL A 218 9.36 12.89 -6.40
CA VAL A 218 10.13 12.63 -7.62
C VAL A 218 9.88 13.75 -8.66
N ALA A 219 8.64 14.15 -8.88
CA ALA A 219 8.29 15.24 -9.80
C ALA A 219 8.93 16.57 -9.37
N PHE A 220 8.92 16.87 -8.06
CA PHE A 220 9.60 18.05 -7.51
C PHE A 220 11.12 18.01 -7.78
N ALA A 221 11.76 16.87 -7.51
CA ALA A 221 13.20 16.71 -7.76
C ALA A 221 13.56 16.88 -9.24
N LEU A 222 12.70 16.43 -10.14
CA LEU A 222 12.86 16.58 -11.59
C LEU A 222 12.55 18.02 -12.10
N GLY A 223 12.04 18.90 -11.24
CA GLY A 223 11.65 20.25 -11.61
C GLY A 223 10.33 20.33 -12.38
N SER A 224 9.49 19.27 -12.32
CA SER A 224 8.22 19.17 -13.05
C SER A 224 7.01 19.59 -12.20
N ALA A 225 7.15 19.74 -10.89
CA ALA A 225 6.11 20.23 -10.00
C ALA A 225 6.31 21.75 -9.74
N LYS A 226 5.30 22.52 -10.10
CA LYS A 226 5.14 23.91 -9.64
C LYS A 226 4.34 23.92 -8.34
#